data_9adec4ce1047dadcace59efa8be0e35b
#
_entry.id   9adec4ce1047dadcace59efa8be0e35b
#
_cell.length_a   1.000
_cell.length_b   1.000
_cell.length_c   1.000
_cell.angle_alpha   90.00
_cell.angle_beta   90.00
_cell.angle_gamma   90.00
#
_symmetry.space_group_name_H-M   'P 1'
#
loop_
_entity.id
_entity.type
_entity.pdbx_description
1 polymer ?
#
loop_
_entity_poly.entity_id
_entity_poly.type
_entity_poly.pdbx_seq_one_letter_code
_entity_poly.pdbx_strand_id
1 'polypeptide(L)'
;MACWEGKKYKLDKSDNFDEYMKALGVGMVMRKFGNNMTPTVYLVKDGDEYELTTTSAVNTTVLKFKPGVEFEEETMDGRKVQSVCYFETPNKLVQEEKGSKPGTIIREFSDTELVITLTVGGVTSVRHYKVI
;
A
#
# COMPACT_ATOMS: atom_id res chain seq x y z
N MET A 1 -9.37 11.78 16.22
CA MET A 1 -7.93 11.47 16.11
C MET A 1 -7.74 10.14 15.42
N ALA A 2 -6.86 10.09 14.44
CA ALA A 2 -6.64 8.84 13.71
C ALA A 2 -5.77 7.88 14.53
N CYS A 3 -6.12 6.59 14.49
CA CYS A 3 -5.41 5.59 15.28
C CYS A 3 -4.00 5.28 14.79
N TRP A 4 -3.69 5.66 13.54
CA TRP A 4 -2.36 5.40 12.95
C TRP A 4 -1.29 6.43 13.34
N GLU A 5 -1.66 7.53 13.98
CA GLU A 5 -0.70 8.57 14.35
C GLU A 5 0.36 8.04 15.32
N GLY A 6 1.64 8.25 14.96
CA GLY A 6 2.77 7.83 15.78
C GLY A 6 3.04 6.34 15.79
N LYS A 7 2.35 5.56 14.96
CA LYS A 7 2.50 4.10 14.94
C LYS A 7 3.20 3.62 13.69
N LYS A 8 3.93 2.51 13.84
CA LYS A 8 4.53 1.76 12.74
C LYS A 8 3.95 0.36 12.74
N TYR A 9 3.67 -0.14 11.55
CA TYR A 9 3.06 -1.45 11.37
C TYR A 9 3.98 -2.32 10.53
N LYS A 10 4.28 -3.51 11.02
CA LYS A 10 5.16 -4.46 10.32
C LYS A 10 4.37 -5.65 9.82
N LEU A 11 4.66 -6.10 8.61
CA LEU A 11 3.98 -7.24 8.00
C LEU A 11 4.11 -8.48 8.86
N ASP A 12 2.96 -9.13 9.14
CA ASP A 12 2.86 -10.36 9.91
C ASP A 12 2.41 -11.52 9.04
N LYS A 13 1.34 -11.31 8.24
CA LYS A 13 0.79 -12.33 7.34
C LYS A 13 0.49 -11.74 5.99
N SER A 14 0.70 -12.54 4.94
CA SER A 14 0.37 -12.15 3.58
C SER A 14 -0.36 -13.29 2.90
N ASP A 15 -1.49 -12.99 2.28
CA ASP A 15 -2.31 -13.97 1.58
C ASP A 15 -2.46 -13.55 0.11
N ASN A 16 -2.17 -14.49 -0.80
CA ASN A 16 -2.36 -14.34 -2.25
C ASN A 16 -1.56 -13.19 -2.90
N PHE A 17 -0.49 -12.74 -2.25
CA PHE A 17 0.30 -11.62 -2.78
C PHE A 17 1.06 -12.00 -4.05
N ASP A 18 1.50 -13.25 -4.17
CA ASP A 18 2.18 -13.72 -5.38
C ASP A 18 1.25 -13.62 -6.60
N GLU A 19 0.01 -14.05 -6.46
CA GLU A 19 -0.97 -13.96 -7.55
C GLU A 19 -1.29 -12.50 -7.91
N TYR A 20 -1.35 -11.62 -6.90
CA TYR A 20 -1.55 -10.20 -7.12
C TYR A 20 -0.41 -9.60 -7.96
N MET A 21 0.84 -9.89 -7.57
CA MET A 21 2.01 -9.41 -8.30
C MET A 21 2.05 -9.99 -9.72
N LYS A 22 1.68 -11.26 -9.86
CA LYS A 22 1.61 -11.93 -11.17
C LYS A 22 0.59 -11.25 -12.07
N ALA A 23 -0.57 -10.88 -11.52
CA ALA A 23 -1.61 -10.16 -12.26
C ALA A 23 -1.12 -8.78 -12.72
N LEU A 24 -0.20 -8.15 -11.97
CA LEU A 24 0.43 -6.90 -12.36
C LEU A 24 1.51 -7.07 -13.44
N GLY A 25 1.92 -8.31 -13.72
CA GLY A 25 2.98 -8.59 -14.67
C GLY A 25 4.38 -8.60 -14.06
N VAL A 26 4.49 -8.66 -12.74
CA VAL A 26 5.79 -8.75 -12.06
C VAL A 26 6.43 -10.10 -12.34
N GLY A 27 7.70 -10.11 -12.75
CA GLY A 27 8.42 -11.33 -13.08
C GLY A 27 8.73 -12.19 -11.85
N MET A 28 9.06 -13.47 -12.11
CA MET A 28 9.26 -14.48 -11.06
C MET A 28 10.31 -14.06 -10.01
N VAL A 29 11.43 -13.48 -10.44
CA VAL A 29 12.51 -13.09 -9.53
C VAL A 29 12.03 -11.98 -8.59
N MET A 30 11.36 -10.96 -9.12
CA MET A 30 10.85 -9.86 -8.31
C MET A 30 9.71 -10.30 -7.39
N ARG A 31 8.87 -11.25 -7.84
CA ARG A 31 7.84 -11.81 -6.98
C ARG A 31 8.43 -12.55 -5.79
N LYS A 32 9.50 -13.29 -6.02
CA LYS A 32 10.19 -13.99 -4.93
C LYS A 32 10.74 -13.02 -3.90
N PHE A 33 11.30 -11.90 -4.34
CA PHE A 33 11.71 -10.81 -3.45
C PHE A 33 10.53 -10.28 -2.65
N GLY A 34 9.45 -9.93 -3.32
CA GLY A 34 8.26 -9.38 -2.67
C GLY A 34 7.64 -10.34 -1.65
N ASN A 35 7.62 -11.64 -1.96
CA ASN A 35 7.08 -12.66 -1.06
C ASN A 35 7.93 -12.88 0.19
N ASN A 36 9.22 -12.56 0.12
CA ASN A 36 10.15 -12.77 1.25
C ASN A 36 10.41 -11.50 2.06
N MET A 37 9.85 -10.36 1.66
CA MET A 37 10.02 -9.11 2.38
C MET A 37 9.02 -8.95 3.51
N THR A 38 9.46 -8.35 4.63
CA THR A 38 8.60 -8.00 5.75
C THR A 38 8.64 -6.49 5.96
N PRO A 39 7.96 -5.72 5.09
CA PRO A 39 8.03 -4.27 5.18
C PRO A 39 7.32 -3.71 6.41
N THR A 40 7.75 -2.52 6.78
CA THR A 40 7.12 -1.70 7.82
C THR A 40 6.46 -0.51 7.15
N VAL A 41 5.23 -0.21 7.54
CA VAL A 41 4.43 0.88 6.97
C VAL A 41 4.07 1.87 8.06
N TYR A 42 4.19 3.16 7.77
CA TYR A 42 3.67 4.19 8.65
C TYR A 42 3.18 5.39 7.85
N LEU A 43 2.21 6.09 8.41
CA LEU A 43 1.54 7.22 7.78
C LEU A 43 1.72 8.47 8.62
N VAL A 44 2.13 9.57 7.98
CA VAL A 44 2.35 10.86 8.64
C VAL A 44 1.54 11.92 7.91
N LYS A 45 0.94 12.82 8.68
CA LYS A 45 0.25 13.98 8.15
C LYS A 45 1.18 15.19 8.26
N ASP A 46 1.32 15.94 7.16
CA ASP A 46 2.12 17.15 7.09
C ASP A 46 1.29 18.26 6.44
N GLY A 47 0.64 19.07 7.28
CA GLY A 47 -0.30 20.09 6.78
C GLY A 47 -1.51 19.44 6.12
N ASP A 48 -1.73 19.72 4.84
CA ASP A 48 -2.80 19.13 4.04
C ASP A 48 -2.34 17.94 3.22
N GLU A 49 -1.06 17.57 3.34
CA GLU A 49 -0.48 16.41 2.66
C GLU A 49 -0.27 15.25 3.63
N TYR A 50 -0.17 14.05 3.06
CA TYR A 50 0.15 12.84 3.80
C TYR A 50 1.32 12.15 3.16
N GLU A 51 2.14 11.48 3.98
CA GLU A 51 3.25 10.67 3.52
C GLU A 51 3.09 9.26 4.04
N LEU A 52 2.90 8.31 3.13
CA LEU A 52 2.85 6.90 3.45
C LEU A 52 4.19 6.29 3.13
N THR A 53 4.90 5.84 4.14
CA THR A 53 6.23 5.25 3.99
C THR A 53 6.15 3.75 4.16
N THR A 54 6.75 3.04 3.20
CA THR A 54 6.93 1.59 3.25
C THR A 54 8.42 1.32 3.21
N THR A 55 8.96 0.74 4.26
CA THR A 55 10.39 0.47 4.37
C THR A 55 10.65 -1.02 4.57
N SER A 56 11.68 -1.53 3.90
CA SER A 56 12.13 -2.91 4.01
C SER A 56 13.65 -2.93 4.13
N ALA A 57 14.24 -4.13 4.24
CA ALA A 57 15.69 -4.28 4.36
C ALA A 57 16.47 -3.72 3.17
N VAL A 58 15.84 -3.64 1.98
CA VAL A 58 16.52 -3.24 0.75
C VAL A 58 16.01 -1.95 0.14
N ASN A 59 14.86 -1.45 0.58
CA ASN A 59 14.25 -0.30 -0.08
C ASN A 59 13.30 0.48 0.84
N THR A 60 13.18 1.78 0.57
CA THR A 60 12.20 2.64 1.24
C THR A 60 11.45 3.41 0.18
N THR A 61 10.12 3.35 0.24
CA THR A 61 9.24 4.05 -0.69
C THR A 61 8.39 5.04 0.10
N VAL A 62 8.28 6.27 -0.40
CA VAL A 62 7.43 7.29 0.20
C VAL A 62 6.39 7.71 -0.82
N LEU A 63 5.12 7.58 -0.44
CA LEU A 63 3.99 8.00 -1.26
C LEU A 63 3.43 9.29 -0.65
N LYS A 64 3.62 10.41 -1.35
CA LYS A 64 3.09 11.71 -0.92
C LYS A 64 1.82 11.99 -1.67
N PHE A 65 0.77 12.36 -0.96
CA PHE A 65 -0.51 12.63 -1.58
C PHE A 65 -1.34 13.67 -0.80
N LYS A 66 -2.26 14.31 -1.53
CA LYS A 66 -3.33 15.11 -0.93
C LYS A 66 -4.63 14.36 -1.16
N PRO A 67 -5.48 14.16 -0.14
CA PRO A 67 -6.72 13.42 -0.32
C PRO A 67 -7.58 14.01 -1.44
N GLY A 68 -8.01 13.13 -2.35
CA GLY A 68 -8.87 13.51 -3.47
C GLY A 68 -8.16 14.14 -4.66
N VAL A 69 -6.85 14.36 -4.58
CA VAL A 69 -6.07 14.95 -5.66
C VAL A 69 -5.28 13.87 -6.39
N GLU A 70 -5.47 13.79 -7.70
CA GLU A 70 -4.77 12.82 -8.54
C GLU A 70 -3.28 13.15 -8.64
N PHE A 71 -2.44 12.12 -8.60
CA PHE A 71 -0.98 12.25 -8.69
C PHE A 71 -0.39 11.10 -9.51
N GLU A 72 0.84 11.28 -9.98
CA GLU A 72 1.55 10.23 -10.68
C GLU A 72 2.35 9.40 -9.69
N GLU A 73 2.23 8.09 -9.82
CA GLU A 73 2.89 7.12 -8.97
C GLU A 73 3.72 6.16 -9.82
N GLU A 74 4.91 5.79 -9.35
CA GLU A 74 5.66 4.69 -9.91
C GLU A 74 5.37 3.43 -9.12
N THR A 75 4.82 2.41 -9.80
CA THR A 75 4.46 1.15 -9.15
C THR A 75 5.68 0.27 -8.93
N MET A 76 5.51 -0.82 -8.15
CA MET A 76 6.63 -1.73 -7.85
C MET A 76 7.18 -2.41 -9.10
N ASP A 77 6.40 -2.52 -10.16
CA ASP A 77 6.83 -3.10 -11.44
C ASP A 77 7.36 -2.05 -12.42
N GLY A 78 7.58 -0.81 -11.96
CA GLY A 78 8.22 0.24 -12.75
C GLY A 78 7.31 1.03 -13.67
N ARG A 79 6.00 0.81 -13.60
CA ARG A 79 5.03 1.57 -14.39
C ARG A 79 4.74 2.91 -13.73
N LYS A 80 4.46 3.92 -14.54
CA LYS A 80 3.96 5.20 -14.05
C LYS A 80 2.46 5.23 -14.29
N VAL A 81 1.70 5.41 -13.20
CA VAL A 81 0.23 5.41 -13.25
C VAL A 81 -0.32 6.62 -12.52
N GLN A 82 -1.52 7.03 -12.91
CA GLN A 82 -2.24 8.07 -12.17
C GLN A 82 -3.00 7.40 -11.03
N SER A 83 -2.87 7.96 -9.85
CA SER A 83 -3.51 7.43 -8.64
C SER A 83 -4.20 8.54 -7.88
N VAL A 84 -5.21 8.17 -7.12
CA VAL A 84 -5.88 9.08 -6.19
C VAL A 84 -6.08 8.35 -4.87
N CYS A 85 -5.77 9.03 -3.76
CA CYS A 85 -5.98 8.50 -2.42
C CYS A 85 -7.00 9.37 -1.69
N TYR A 86 -7.90 8.75 -0.95
CA TYR A 86 -8.85 9.47 -0.11
C TYR A 86 -9.19 8.65 1.12
N PHE A 87 -9.61 9.35 2.18
CA PHE A 87 -10.04 8.69 3.41
C PHE A 87 -11.56 8.49 3.38
N GLU A 88 -11.98 7.25 3.42
CA GLU A 88 -13.40 6.90 3.55
C GLU A 88 -13.86 7.08 4.98
N THR A 89 -12.98 6.75 5.93
CA THR A 89 -13.09 7.08 7.35
C THR A 89 -11.72 7.58 7.81
N PRO A 90 -11.57 8.17 9.01
CA PRO A 90 -10.25 8.60 9.49
C PRO A 90 -9.21 7.49 9.51
N ASN A 91 -9.64 6.24 9.57
CA ASN A 91 -8.74 5.08 9.64
C ASN A 91 -8.82 4.15 8.43
N LYS A 92 -9.52 4.56 7.36
CA LYS A 92 -9.62 3.77 6.14
C LYS A 92 -9.18 4.61 4.94
N LEU A 93 -8.01 4.29 4.42
CA LEU A 93 -7.40 4.97 3.27
C LEU A 93 -7.62 4.12 2.01
N VAL A 94 -8.28 4.72 1.02
CA VAL A 94 -8.53 4.06 -0.27
C VAL A 94 -7.63 4.69 -1.32
N GLN A 95 -6.95 3.87 -2.09
CA GLN A 95 -6.13 4.29 -3.22
C GLN A 95 -6.68 3.63 -4.48
N GLU A 96 -6.95 4.44 -5.49
CA GLU A 96 -7.38 3.94 -6.80
C GLU A 96 -6.29 4.21 -7.82
N GLU A 97 -5.78 3.15 -8.44
CA GLU A 97 -4.79 3.22 -9.49
C GLU A 97 -5.48 3.12 -10.85
N LYS A 98 -5.16 4.05 -11.74
CA LYS A 98 -5.74 4.12 -13.08
C LYS A 98 -4.71 3.66 -14.12
N GLY A 99 -5.15 3.36 -15.32
CA GLY A 99 -4.26 2.96 -16.40
C GLY A 99 -4.64 1.61 -17.00
N SER A 100 -3.68 0.93 -17.62
CA SER A 100 -3.93 -0.34 -18.31
C SER A 100 -4.28 -1.48 -17.35
N LYS A 101 -3.86 -1.37 -16.11
CA LYS A 101 -4.17 -2.35 -15.05
C LYS A 101 -4.76 -1.63 -13.85
N PRO A 102 -6.02 -1.18 -13.96
CA PRO A 102 -6.64 -0.44 -12.87
C PRO A 102 -6.81 -1.34 -11.64
N GLY A 103 -6.56 -0.78 -10.49
CA GLY A 103 -6.64 -1.52 -9.24
C GLY A 103 -7.01 -0.63 -8.07
N THR A 104 -7.27 -1.28 -6.94
CA THR A 104 -7.63 -0.60 -5.70
C THR A 104 -6.80 -1.15 -4.56
N ILE A 105 -6.31 -0.27 -3.71
CA ILE A 105 -5.60 -0.64 -2.50
C ILE A 105 -6.35 0.01 -1.34
N ILE A 106 -6.84 -0.80 -0.41
CA ILE A 106 -7.56 -0.33 0.77
C ILE A 106 -6.72 -0.62 2.00
N ARG A 107 -6.42 0.42 2.78
CA ARG A 107 -5.63 0.31 3.99
C ARG A 107 -6.50 0.67 5.19
N GLU A 108 -6.75 -0.31 6.03
CA GLU A 108 -7.58 -0.16 7.23
C GLU A 108 -6.69 -0.22 8.47
N PHE A 109 -6.61 0.91 9.18
CA PHE A 109 -5.78 1.06 10.37
C PHE A 109 -6.60 0.86 11.63
N SER A 110 -6.01 0.19 12.63
CA SER A 110 -6.56 0.09 13.97
C SER A 110 -5.45 0.36 14.98
N ASP A 111 -5.78 0.33 16.27
CA ASP A 111 -4.80 0.55 17.32
C ASP A 111 -3.72 -0.54 17.34
N THR A 112 -4.00 -1.71 16.81
CA THR A 112 -3.11 -2.87 16.89
C THR A 112 -2.68 -3.41 15.53
N GLU A 113 -3.42 -3.11 14.46
CA GLU A 113 -3.22 -3.73 13.15
C GLU A 113 -3.41 -2.75 12.00
N LEU A 114 -2.81 -3.11 10.87
CA LEU A 114 -3.11 -2.53 9.57
C LEU A 114 -3.43 -3.67 8.63
N VAL A 115 -4.59 -3.63 7.98
CA VAL A 115 -4.97 -4.61 6.96
C VAL A 115 -4.96 -3.90 5.61
N ILE A 116 -4.16 -4.42 4.68
CA ILE A 116 -4.08 -3.88 3.31
C ILE A 116 -4.72 -4.89 2.37
N THR A 117 -5.76 -4.46 1.67
CA THR A 117 -6.43 -5.27 0.65
C THR A 117 -6.09 -4.69 -0.72
N LEU A 118 -5.46 -5.50 -1.57
CA LEU A 118 -5.01 -5.09 -2.89
C LEU A 118 -5.79 -5.89 -3.94
N THR A 119 -6.38 -5.20 -4.89
CA THR A 119 -7.20 -5.83 -5.94
C THR A 119 -6.79 -5.32 -7.31
N VAL A 120 -6.57 -6.23 -8.25
CA VAL A 120 -6.34 -5.92 -9.65
C VAL A 120 -6.88 -7.07 -10.50
N GLY A 121 -7.66 -6.74 -11.55
CA GLY A 121 -8.12 -7.72 -12.53
C GLY A 121 -8.82 -8.94 -11.95
N GLY A 122 -9.59 -8.79 -10.89
CA GLY A 122 -10.28 -9.91 -10.25
C GLY A 122 -9.43 -10.71 -9.25
N VAL A 123 -8.17 -10.33 -9.07
CA VAL A 123 -7.26 -10.96 -8.10
C VAL A 123 -7.19 -10.08 -6.86
N THR A 124 -7.37 -10.67 -5.69
CA THR A 124 -7.31 -9.96 -4.41
C THR A 124 -6.27 -10.58 -3.51
N SER A 125 -5.42 -9.72 -2.91
CA SER A 125 -4.46 -10.09 -1.87
C SER A 125 -4.80 -9.35 -0.60
N VAL A 126 -4.65 -10.01 0.55
CA VAL A 126 -4.85 -9.40 1.87
C VAL A 126 -3.56 -9.55 2.67
N ARG A 127 -3.06 -8.43 3.18
CA ARG A 127 -1.83 -8.41 3.95
C ARG A 127 -2.11 -7.82 5.33
N HIS A 128 -1.72 -8.54 6.37
CA HIS A 128 -1.93 -8.17 7.76
C HIS A 128 -0.64 -7.69 8.39
N TYR A 129 -0.66 -6.50 8.95
CA TYR A 129 0.47 -5.86 9.63
C TYR A 129 0.13 -5.65 11.09
N LYS A 130 1.13 -5.73 11.95
CA LYS A 130 0.96 -5.47 13.40
C LYS A 130 1.79 -4.29 13.84
N VAL A 131 1.27 -3.55 14.81
CA VAL A 131 1.99 -2.44 15.45
C VAL A 131 3.25 -2.98 16.13
N ILE A 132 4.35 -2.28 15.92
CA ILE A 132 5.63 -2.60 16.54
C ILE A 132 6.09 -1.50 17.49
#